data_0d511124606fb422fa848bb0aa92f601
#
_entry.id   0d511124606fb422fa848bb0aa92f601
#
_cell.length_a   1.000
_cell.length_b   1.000
_cell.length_c   1.000
_cell.angle_alpha   90.00
_cell.angle_beta   90.00
_cell.angle_gamma   90.00
#
_symmetry.space_group_name_H-M   'P 1'
#
loop_
_entity.id
_entity.type
_entity.pdbx_description
1 polymer ?
#
loop_
_entity_poly.entity_id
_entity_poly.type
_entity_poly.pdbx_seq_one_letter_code
_entity_poly.pdbx_strand_id
1 'polypeptide(L)'
;MFSFYIPEGKNEVYRAQVFDRMGQFVDYATANDAVLLHENEKGIYGEKAKECRELMDAFSGEHFKAIFDFANFVQAGQDTLEAYELLKDSIAYVHVKDALAANGNVVPAGMGDGNVADILKRLFENGYEGFLSLEPHLFNFSGFAGLEKGKDAIAEGETKVLSGFEAFSLAHESLLRLLEKM
;
A
#
# COMPACT_ATOMS: atom_id res chain seq x y z
N MET A 1 -7.29 -0.07 -6.97
CA MET A 1 -7.82 -1.44 -7.24
C MET A 1 -6.76 -2.47 -6.94
N PHE A 2 -7.15 -3.70 -6.62
CA PHE A 2 -6.23 -4.85 -6.57
C PHE A 2 -6.21 -5.58 -7.92
N SER A 3 -5.15 -6.34 -8.19
CA SER A 3 -5.15 -7.31 -9.26
C SER A 3 -6.00 -8.54 -8.88
N PHE A 4 -5.45 -9.73 -8.81
CA PHE A 4 -6.21 -10.95 -8.49
C PHE A 4 -5.53 -11.72 -7.37
N TYR A 5 -6.32 -12.25 -6.44
CA TYR A 5 -5.83 -13.15 -5.41
C TYR A 5 -5.24 -14.43 -6.03
N ILE A 6 -4.04 -14.77 -5.62
CA ILE A 6 -3.26 -15.88 -6.14
C ILE A 6 -2.90 -16.81 -4.97
N PRO A 7 -3.06 -18.13 -5.11
CA PRO A 7 -2.54 -19.05 -4.10
C PRO A 7 -1.03 -18.88 -3.92
N GLU A 8 -0.57 -18.94 -2.67
CA GLU A 8 0.83 -18.74 -2.32
C GLU A 8 1.79 -19.56 -3.20
N GLY A 9 2.84 -18.91 -3.69
CA GLY A 9 3.85 -19.51 -4.58
C GLY A 9 3.35 -19.85 -5.99
N LYS A 10 2.20 -19.35 -6.43
CA LYS A 10 1.63 -19.63 -7.75
C LYS A 10 1.66 -18.44 -8.73
N ASN A 11 2.41 -17.40 -8.44
CA ASN A 11 2.48 -16.20 -9.30
C ASN A 11 2.81 -16.57 -10.76
N GLU A 12 3.85 -17.37 -10.99
CA GLU A 12 4.25 -17.76 -12.34
C GLU A 12 3.14 -18.54 -13.08
N VAL A 13 2.37 -19.37 -12.37
CA VAL A 13 1.29 -20.17 -12.96
C VAL A 13 0.15 -19.28 -13.47
N TYR A 14 -0.17 -18.23 -12.72
CA TYR A 14 -1.31 -17.37 -13.03
C TYR A 14 -0.92 -16.08 -13.76
N ARG A 15 0.39 -15.79 -13.92
CA ARG A 15 0.91 -14.59 -14.52
C ARG A 15 0.21 -14.21 -15.83
N ALA A 16 0.18 -15.14 -16.79
CA ALA A 16 -0.43 -14.90 -18.09
C ALA A 16 -1.92 -14.53 -17.99
N GLN A 17 -2.66 -15.20 -17.10
CA GLN A 17 -4.08 -14.91 -16.88
C GLN A 17 -4.29 -13.55 -16.19
N VAL A 18 -3.42 -13.19 -15.25
CA VAL A 18 -3.46 -11.86 -14.60
C VAL A 18 -3.23 -10.77 -15.65
N PHE A 19 -2.19 -10.91 -16.47
CA PHE A 19 -1.85 -9.92 -17.50
C PHE A 19 -2.97 -9.77 -18.54
N ASP A 20 -3.55 -10.87 -19.00
CA ASP A 20 -4.70 -10.83 -19.93
C ASP A 20 -5.87 -10.03 -19.34
N ARG A 21 -6.25 -10.31 -18.08
CA ARG A 21 -7.36 -9.62 -17.42
C ARG A 21 -7.04 -8.17 -17.07
N MET A 22 -5.82 -7.89 -16.61
CA MET A 22 -5.39 -6.52 -16.32
C MET A 22 -5.36 -5.68 -17.61
N GLY A 23 -4.91 -6.25 -18.73
CA GLY A 23 -4.97 -5.59 -20.03
C GLY A 23 -6.39 -5.18 -20.42
N GLN A 24 -7.38 -6.07 -20.22
CA GLN A 24 -8.79 -5.75 -20.48
C GLN A 24 -9.30 -4.59 -19.60
N PHE A 25 -8.90 -4.52 -18.32
CA PHE A 25 -9.24 -3.38 -17.45
C PHE A 25 -8.59 -2.08 -17.93
N VAL A 26 -7.33 -2.12 -18.36
CA VAL A 26 -6.62 -0.95 -18.88
C VAL A 26 -7.25 -0.47 -20.18
N ASP A 27 -7.59 -1.37 -21.09
CA ASP A 27 -8.30 -1.03 -22.33
C ASP A 27 -9.65 -0.36 -22.04
N TYR A 28 -10.39 -0.89 -21.07
CA TYR A 28 -11.67 -0.32 -20.66
C TYR A 28 -11.49 1.07 -20.03
N ALA A 29 -10.48 1.24 -19.16
CA ALA A 29 -10.16 2.53 -18.56
C ALA A 29 -9.78 3.57 -19.60
N THR A 30 -8.93 3.19 -20.55
CA THR A 30 -8.52 4.04 -21.67
C THR A 30 -9.71 4.48 -22.52
N ALA A 31 -10.62 3.56 -22.86
CA ALA A 31 -11.81 3.86 -23.63
C ALA A 31 -12.82 4.79 -22.92
N ASN A 32 -12.75 4.89 -21.58
CA ASN A 32 -13.64 5.70 -20.76
C ASN A 32 -12.95 6.89 -20.07
N ASP A 33 -11.71 7.23 -20.47
CA ASP A 33 -10.91 8.30 -19.87
C ASP A 33 -10.82 8.19 -18.33
N ALA A 34 -10.64 6.99 -17.82
CA ALA A 34 -10.50 6.70 -16.41
C ALA A 34 -9.05 6.29 -16.08
N VAL A 35 -8.63 6.53 -14.84
CA VAL A 35 -7.33 6.10 -14.35
C VAL A 35 -7.51 4.94 -13.35
N LEU A 36 -6.87 3.82 -13.64
CA LEU A 36 -6.75 2.70 -12.71
C LEU A 36 -5.50 2.88 -11.85
N LEU A 37 -5.68 2.78 -10.55
CA LEU A 37 -4.59 2.81 -9.59
C LEU A 37 -4.45 1.41 -8.98
N HIS A 38 -3.36 0.72 -9.30
CA HIS A 38 -3.05 -0.61 -8.75
C HIS A 38 -2.36 -0.47 -7.40
N GLU A 39 -2.93 -1.08 -6.38
CA GLU A 39 -2.37 -1.14 -5.04
C GLU A 39 -1.66 -2.46 -4.78
N ASN A 40 -0.50 -2.40 -4.12
CA ASN A 40 0.15 -3.56 -3.56
C ASN A 40 -0.64 -4.06 -2.33
N GLU A 41 -1.18 -5.27 -2.43
CA GLU A 41 -2.01 -5.86 -1.37
C GLU A 41 -1.59 -7.32 -1.12
N LYS A 42 -1.88 -7.80 0.07
CA LYS A 42 -1.53 -9.17 0.50
C LYS A 42 -2.30 -10.23 -0.29
N GLY A 43 -1.61 -11.28 -0.70
CA GLY A 43 -2.20 -12.45 -1.37
C GLY A 43 -2.60 -12.25 -2.83
N ILE A 44 -2.30 -11.10 -3.43
CA ILE A 44 -2.57 -10.85 -4.85
C ILE A 44 -1.31 -10.99 -5.72
N TYR A 45 -1.49 -11.02 -7.03
CA TYR A 45 -0.39 -10.74 -7.97
C TYR A 45 -0.02 -9.25 -7.86
N GLY A 46 1.15 -8.94 -7.33
CA GLY A 46 1.54 -7.59 -6.95
C GLY A 46 1.50 -7.36 -5.43
N GLU A 47 1.54 -8.44 -4.65
CA GLU A 47 1.83 -8.39 -3.21
C GLU A 47 3.23 -7.81 -2.95
N LYS A 48 4.20 -8.14 -3.81
CA LYS A 48 5.59 -7.66 -3.74
C LYS A 48 5.93 -6.72 -4.88
N ALA A 49 6.95 -5.93 -4.65
CA ALA A 49 7.39 -4.88 -5.58
C ALA A 49 7.79 -5.41 -6.95
N LYS A 50 8.33 -6.63 -7.04
CA LYS A 50 8.69 -7.27 -8.31
C LYS A 50 7.46 -7.42 -9.21
N GLU A 51 6.41 -8.03 -8.72
CA GLU A 51 5.17 -8.25 -9.48
C GLU A 51 4.43 -6.94 -9.77
N CYS A 52 4.47 -5.97 -8.83
CA CYS A 52 3.99 -4.62 -9.10
C CYS A 52 4.76 -3.99 -10.26
N ARG A 53 6.08 -4.09 -10.26
CA ARG A 53 6.94 -3.58 -11.33
C ARG A 53 6.61 -4.24 -12.68
N GLU A 54 6.40 -5.56 -12.71
CA GLU A 54 6.01 -6.25 -13.93
C GLU A 54 4.68 -5.74 -14.51
N LEU A 55 3.70 -5.43 -13.65
CA LEU A 55 2.44 -4.80 -14.09
C LEU A 55 2.67 -3.38 -14.61
N MET A 56 3.51 -2.60 -13.93
CA MET A 56 3.84 -1.24 -14.38
C MET A 56 4.59 -1.29 -15.72
N ASP A 57 5.56 -2.18 -15.90
CA ASP A 57 6.29 -2.32 -17.17
C ASP A 57 5.38 -2.66 -18.35
N ALA A 58 4.30 -3.42 -18.09
CA ALA A 58 3.36 -3.82 -19.14
C ALA A 58 2.30 -2.77 -19.45
N PHE A 59 1.83 -2.02 -18.44
CA PHE A 59 0.59 -1.24 -18.56
C PHE A 59 0.73 0.22 -18.13
N SER A 60 1.83 0.64 -17.47
CA SER A 60 1.95 2.01 -16.96
C SER A 60 1.81 3.05 -18.07
N GLY A 61 1.03 4.10 -17.77
CA GLY A 61 0.76 5.19 -18.70
C GLY A 61 -0.24 6.18 -18.11
N GLU A 62 -0.96 6.87 -18.94
CA GLU A 62 -1.96 7.85 -18.53
C GLU A 62 -3.09 7.20 -17.73
N HIS A 63 -3.51 5.99 -18.10
CA HIS A 63 -4.67 5.29 -17.55
C HIS A 63 -4.34 4.15 -16.56
N PHE A 64 -3.07 3.88 -16.25
CA PHE A 64 -2.67 2.86 -15.26
C PHE A 64 -1.43 3.28 -14.49
N LYS A 65 -1.56 3.38 -13.17
CA LYS A 65 -0.50 3.84 -12.26
C LYS A 65 -0.52 3.05 -10.95
N ALA A 66 0.50 3.26 -10.10
CA ALA A 66 0.63 2.59 -8.82
C ALA A 66 0.07 3.43 -7.66
N ILE A 67 -0.56 2.73 -6.71
CA ILE A 67 -0.68 3.17 -5.33
C ILE A 67 0.49 2.55 -4.56
N PHE A 68 1.11 3.32 -3.69
CA PHE A 68 2.14 2.81 -2.78
C PHE A 68 1.58 2.75 -1.36
N ASP A 69 1.45 1.54 -0.81
CA ASP A 69 1.07 1.29 0.58
C ASP A 69 2.25 0.70 1.34
N PHE A 70 2.72 1.43 2.34
CA PHE A 70 3.90 1.06 3.13
C PHE A 70 3.66 -0.19 3.98
N ALA A 71 2.53 -0.23 4.69
CA ALA A 71 2.21 -1.32 5.61
C ALA A 71 2.01 -2.64 4.87
N ASN A 72 1.34 -2.62 3.72
CA ASN A 72 1.14 -3.82 2.92
C ASN A 72 2.48 -4.42 2.47
N PHE A 73 3.47 -3.60 2.07
CA PHE A 73 4.81 -4.10 1.78
C PHE A 73 5.51 -4.67 3.01
N VAL A 74 5.47 -3.97 4.17
CA VAL A 74 6.04 -4.48 5.41
C VAL A 74 5.43 -5.83 5.79
N GLN A 75 4.10 -5.93 5.76
CA GLN A 75 3.35 -7.16 6.08
C GLN A 75 3.62 -8.31 5.10
N ALA A 76 3.95 -7.98 3.84
CA ALA A 76 4.39 -8.95 2.85
C ALA A 76 5.88 -9.35 3.02
N GLY A 77 6.61 -8.72 3.94
CA GLY A 77 8.06 -8.95 4.12
C GLY A 77 8.88 -8.39 2.96
N GLN A 78 8.44 -7.29 2.36
CA GLN A 78 9.14 -6.53 1.33
C GLN A 78 9.83 -5.32 1.97
N ASP A 79 11.09 -5.10 1.64
CA ASP A 79 11.77 -3.84 1.95
C ASP A 79 11.11 -2.69 1.18
N THR A 80 10.69 -1.66 1.92
CA THR A 80 9.91 -0.55 1.35
C THR A 80 10.78 0.42 0.56
N LEU A 81 12.07 0.57 0.89
CA LEU A 81 12.99 1.39 0.11
C LEU A 81 13.32 0.74 -1.23
N GLU A 82 13.53 -0.58 -1.26
CA GLU A 82 13.68 -1.32 -2.51
C GLU A 82 12.40 -1.23 -3.35
N ALA A 83 11.23 -1.37 -2.72
CA ALA A 83 9.93 -1.23 -3.40
C ALA A 83 9.78 0.17 -4.01
N TYR A 84 10.14 1.21 -3.26
CA TYR A 84 10.13 2.59 -3.75
C TYR A 84 11.03 2.76 -4.98
N GLU A 85 12.28 2.30 -4.93
CA GLU A 85 13.20 2.42 -6.05
C GLU A 85 12.68 1.72 -7.33
N LEU A 86 11.96 0.61 -7.18
CA LEU A 86 11.36 -0.09 -8.31
C LEU A 86 10.14 0.63 -8.89
N LEU A 87 9.37 1.37 -8.07
CA LEU A 87 8.04 1.86 -8.45
C LEU A 87 7.94 3.38 -8.56
N LYS A 88 8.95 4.14 -8.11
CA LYS A 88 8.91 5.61 -7.93
C LYS A 88 8.36 6.39 -9.15
N ASP A 89 8.67 5.95 -10.35
CA ASP A 89 8.24 6.63 -11.59
C ASP A 89 6.77 6.33 -11.95
N SER A 90 6.14 5.36 -11.28
CA SER A 90 4.76 4.94 -11.52
C SER A 90 3.80 5.29 -10.38
N ILE A 91 4.32 5.79 -9.24
CA ILE A 91 3.50 6.14 -8.08
C ILE A 91 2.70 7.41 -8.37
N ALA A 92 1.37 7.29 -8.34
CA ALA A 92 0.46 8.41 -8.49
C ALA A 92 -0.42 8.65 -7.26
N TYR A 93 -0.41 7.72 -6.31
CA TYR A 93 -1.21 7.79 -5.10
C TYR A 93 -0.50 7.08 -3.94
N VAL A 94 -0.69 7.55 -2.73
CA VAL A 94 -0.06 6.95 -1.54
C VAL A 94 -1.11 6.66 -0.48
N HIS A 95 -1.16 5.42 -0.01
CA HIS A 95 -1.87 5.04 1.20
C HIS A 95 -0.92 5.15 2.40
N VAL A 96 -1.26 6.05 3.32
CA VAL A 96 -0.45 6.27 4.52
C VAL A 96 -0.93 5.36 5.63
N LYS A 97 -0.24 4.24 5.76
CA LYS A 97 -0.40 3.22 6.78
C LYS A 97 0.99 2.65 7.08
N ASP A 98 1.31 2.36 8.32
CA ASP A 98 2.60 1.81 8.72
C ASP A 98 2.41 0.52 9.51
N ALA A 99 3.43 -0.34 9.54
CA ALA A 99 3.35 -1.60 10.24
C ALA A 99 4.71 -2.03 10.81
N LEU A 100 4.66 -2.88 11.84
CA LEU A 100 5.84 -3.52 12.42
C LEU A 100 6.17 -4.81 11.66
N ALA A 101 7.39 -4.94 11.16
CA ALA A 101 7.86 -6.15 10.47
C ALA A 101 7.85 -7.39 11.38
N ALA A 102 8.04 -7.20 12.68
CA ALA A 102 8.12 -8.29 13.65
C ALA A 102 6.82 -9.10 13.78
N ASN A 103 5.66 -8.48 13.58
CA ASN A 103 4.37 -9.13 13.81
C ASN A 103 3.27 -8.72 12.83
N GLY A 104 3.53 -7.77 11.92
CA GLY A 104 2.57 -7.25 10.96
C GLY A 104 1.53 -6.27 11.55
N ASN A 105 1.65 -5.91 12.83
CA ASN A 105 0.70 -4.99 13.46
C ASN A 105 0.79 -3.60 12.86
N VAL A 106 -0.37 -3.03 12.54
CA VAL A 106 -0.47 -1.66 12.05
C VAL A 106 -0.23 -0.68 13.19
N VAL A 107 0.57 0.34 12.90
CA VAL A 107 0.93 1.41 13.84
C VAL A 107 0.78 2.78 13.15
N PRO A 108 0.72 3.89 13.91
CA PRO A 108 0.71 5.22 13.32
C PRO A 108 1.92 5.46 12.41
N ALA A 109 1.73 6.19 11.33
CA ALA A 109 2.76 6.48 10.35
C ALA A 109 4.06 7.03 10.97
N GLY A 110 5.19 6.45 10.60
CA GLY A 110 6.52 6.76 11.14
C GLY A 110 6.86 6.07 12.46
N MET A 111 6.00 5.19 12.96
CA MET A 111 6.25 4.37 14.16
C MET A 111 6.53 2.90 13.83
N GLY A 112 6.44 2.52 12.57
CA GLY A 112 6.72 1.18 12.06
C GLY A 112 7.99 1.10 11.24
N ASP A 113 8.07 0.04 10.46
CA ASP A 113 9.22 -0.33 9.63
C ASP A 113 9.01 0.05 8.15
N GLY A 114 7.95 0.82 7.84
CA GLY A 114 7.59 1.23 6.48
C GLY A 114 8.46 2.31 5.86
N ASN A 115 9.44 2.88 6.59
CA ASN A 115 10.27 4.00 6.12
C ASN A 115 9.48 5.21 5.61
N VAL A 116 8.29 5.44 6.20
CA VAL A 116 7.30 6.42 5.71
C VAL A 116 7.89 7.82 5.52
N ALA A 117 8.63 8.33 6.53
CA ALA A 117 9.23 9.66 6.46
C ALA A 117 10.25 9.79 5.31
N ASP A 118 11.10 8.79 5.16
CA ASP A 118 12.19 8.81 4.15
C ASP A 118 11.62 8.74 2.73
N ILE A 119 10.65 7.86 2.52
CA ILE A 119 10.01 7.69 1.21
C ILE A 119 9.16 8.91 0.84
N LEU A 120 8.37 9.47 1.77
CA LEU A 120 7.60 10.69 1.51
C LEU A 120 8.52 11.86 1.15
N LYS A 121 9.63 12.03 1.88
CA LYS A 121 10.63 13.05 1.56
C LYS A 121 11.17 12.87 0.13
N ARG A 122 11.58 11.66 -0.25
CA ARG A 122 12.07 11.37 -1.60
C ARG A 122 11.01 11.61 -2.68
N LEU A 123 9.75 11.25 -2.40
CA LEU A 123 8.63 11.53 -3.31
C LEU A 123 8.49 13.03 -3.56
N PHE A 124 8.48 13.85 -2.52
CA PHE A 124 8.37 15.32 -2.66
C PHE A 124 9.60 15.94 -3.33
N GLU A 125 10.80 15.49 -3.01
CA GLU A 125 12.04 15.92 -3.68
C GLU A 125 12.01 15.59 -5.19
N ASN A 126 11.31 14.52 -5.58
CA ASN A 126 11.08 14.12 -6.96
C ASN A 126 9.81 14.73 -7.60
N GLY A 127 9.17 15.71 -6.96
CA GLY A 127 8.04 16.46 -7.50
C GLY A 127 6.69 15.74 -7.41
N TYR A 128 6.51 14.85 -6.43
CA TYR A 128 5.21 14.23 -6.20
C TYR A 128 4.19 15.25 -5.69
N GLU A 129 3.08 15.38 -6.39
CA GLU A 129 1.94 16.26 -6.07
C GLU A 129 0.62 15.49 -5.92
N GLY A 130 0.71 14.16 -5.80
CA GLY A 130 -0.46 13.28 -5.66
C GLY A 130 -1.06 13.29 -4.24
N PHE A 131 -2.06 12.47 -4.04
CA PHE A 131 -2.77 12.36 -2.76
C PHE A 131 -2.02 11.49 -1.76
N LEU A 132 -2.06 11.90 -0.50
CA LEU A 132 -1.72 11.09 0.68
C LEU A 132 -3.02 10.73 1.39
N SER A 133 -3.48 9.51 1.25
CA SER A 133 -4.71 9.02 1.86
C SER A 133 -4.42 8.24 3.13
N LEU A 134 -5.01 8.66 4.24
CA LEU A 134 -4.93 7.89 5.48
C LEU A 134 -5.75 6.61 5.37
N GLU A 135 -5.14 5.50 5.74
CA GLU A 135 -5.78 4.20 5.85
C GLU A 135 -5.51 3.58 7.24
N PRO A 136 -6.06 4.19 8.31
CA PRO A 136 -5.70 3.83 9.67
C PRO A 136 -6.42 2.57 10.14
N HIS A 137 -5.82 1.41 9.97
CA HIS A 137 -6.27 0.16 10.58
C HIS A 137 -5.84 0.07 12.07
N LEU A 138 -6.03 1.14 12.82
CA LEU A 138 -5.58 1.29 14.21
C LEU A 138 -6.64 0.90 15.25
N PHE A 139 -7.76 0.35 14.81
CA PHE A 139 -8.85 0.00 15.71
C PHE A 139 -9.44 -1.38 15.38
N ASN A 140 -9.88 -2.11 16.41
CA ASN A 140 -10.49 -3.42 16.24
C ASN A 140 -11.88 -3.33 15.62
N PHE A 141 -11.99 -3.66 14.34
CA PHE A 141 -13.24 -3.81 13.63
C PHE A 141 -13.34 -5.23 13.08
N SER A 142 -14.41 -5.94 13.43
CA SER A 142 -14.59 -7.34 13.02
C SER A 142 -14.52 -7.57 11.50
N GLY A 143 -14.80 -6.54 10.70
CA GLY A 143 -14.66 -6.56 9.25
C GLY A 143 -13.21 -6.60 8.75
N PHE A 144 -12.23 -6.18 9.57
CA PHE A 144 -10.80 -6.23 9.20
C PHE A 144 -10.14 -7.58 9.49
N ALA A 145 -10.75 -8.43 10.32
CA ALA A 145 -10.17 -9.71 10.71
C ALA A 145 -9.79 -10.64 9.53
N GLY A 146 -10.39 -10.43 8.36
CA GLY A 146 -10.05 -11.15 7.14
C GLY A 146 -8.99 -10.45 6.26
N LEU A 147 -8.71 -9.18 6.50
CA LEU A 147 -7.78 -8.37 5.70
C LEU A 147 -6.41 -8.24 6.36
N GLU A 148 -6.36 -8.27 7.69
CA GLU A 148 -5.10 -8.15 8.44
C GLU A 148 -4.58 -9.54 8.85
N LYS A 149 -3.30 -9.81 8.58
CA LYS A 149 -2.64 -11.09 8.96
C LYS A 149 -2.24 -11.16 10.45
N GLY A 150 -2.40 -10.09 11.23
CA GLY A 150 -2.11 -10.04 12.67
C GLY A 150 -3.36 -10.29 13.51
N LYS A 151 -3.21 -10.99 14.64
CA LYS A 151 -4.34 -11.31 15.53
C LYS A 151 -4.84 -10.11 16.34
N ASP A 152 -4.03 -9.06 16.49
CA ASP A 152 -4.36 -7.87 17.26
C ASP A 152 -3.73 -6.65 16.58
N ALA A 153 -4.55 -5.81 15.98
CA ALA A 153 -4.14 -4.56 15.31
C ALA A 153 -3.65 -3.46 16.30
N ILE A 154 -3.49 -3.78 17.56
CA ILE A 154 -2.99 -2.90 18.61
C ILE A 154 -1.74 -3.53 19.21
N ALA A 155 -0.64 -2.76 19.23
CA ALA A 155 0.58 -3.17 19.91
C ALA A 155 0.27 -3.62 21.35
N GLU A 156 0.74 -4.80 21.75
CA GLU A 156 0.61 -5.26 23.14
C GLU A 156 1.21 -4.22 24.08
N GLY A 157 0.38 -3.58 24.88
CA GLY A 157 0.80 -2.57 25.87
C GLY A 157 -0.20 -1.45 26.13
N GLU A 158 -1.14 -1.18 25.23
CA GLU A 158 -2.17 -0.17 25.48
C GLU A 158 -3.55 -0.81 25.67
N THR A 159 -4.07 -0.73 26.89
CA THR A 159 -5.36 -1.29 27.32
C THR A 159 -6.58 -0.49 26.84
N LYS A 160 -6.39 0.57 26.04
CA LYS A 160 -7.50 1.39 25.57
C LYS A 160 -7.87 1.03 24.14
N VAL A 161 -9.04 0.46 23.96
CA VAL A 161 -9.65 0.31 22.63
C VAL A 161 -10.05 1.70 22.12
N LEU A 162 -9.40 2.18 21.06
CA LEU A 162 -9.73 3.44 20.42
C LEU A 162 -11.09 3.33 19.70
N SER A 163 -11.88 4.39 19.71
CA SER A 163 -12.99 4.54 18.77
C SER A 163 -12.45 4.79 17.35
N GLY A 164 -13.24 4.56 16.33
CA GLY A 164 -12.85 4.86 14.94
C GLY A 164 -12.41 6.32 14.75
N PHE A 165 -13.07 7.27 15.43
CA PHE A 165 -12.67 8.67 15.39
C PHE A 165 -11.31 8.93 16.05
N GLU A 166 -11.06 8.36 17.22
CA GLU A 166 -9.76 8.48 17.91
C GLU A 166 -8.63 7.86 17.09
N ALA A 167 -8.87 6.69 16.49
CA ALA A 167 -7.89 6.02 15.62
C ALA A 167 -7.57 6.86 14.37
N PHE A 168 -8.60 7.44 13.73
CA PHE A 168 -8.39 8.32 12.59
C PHE A 168 -7.65 9.61 12.99
N SER A 169 -8.02 10.23 14.11
CA SER A 169 -7.33 11.41 14.62
C SER A 169 -5.86 11.15 14.92
N LEU A 170 -5.56 10.01 15.54
CA LEU A 170 -4.18 9.60 15.82
C LEU A 170 -3.36 9.42 14.50
N ALA A 171 -3.94 8.78 13.50
CA ALA A 171 -3.29 8.60 12.20
C ALA A 171 -3.04 9.95 11.52
N HIS A 172 -4.03 10.84 11.52
CA HIS A 172 -3.93 12.17 10.95
C HIS A 172 -2.84 13.01 11.64
N GLU A 173 -2.85 13.08 12.98
CA GLU A 173 -1.82 13.78 13.73
C GLU A 173 -0.41 13.23 13.49
N SER A 174 -0.28 11.90 13.35
CA SER A 174 1.00 11.27 13.08
C SER A 174 1.54 11.67 11.71
N LEU A 175 0.69 11.67 10.68
CA LEU A 175 1.07 12.16 9.36
C LEU A 175 1.46 13.63 9.37
N LEU A 176 0.67 14.50 10.02
CA LEU A 176 1.01 15.93 10.10
C LEU A 176 2.38 16.17 10.76
N ARG A 177 2.69 15.46 11.86
CA ARG A 177 4.00 15.55 12.52
C ARG A 177 5.17 15.10 11.64
N LEU A 178 4.95 14.16 10.71
CA LEU A 178 5.96 13.78 9.73
C LEU A 178 6.15 14.89 8.69
N LEU A 179 5.06 15.43 8.16
CA LEU A 179 5.10 16.48 7.13
C LEU A 179 5.72 17.79 7.65
N GLU A 180 5.47 18.15 8.91
CA GLU A 180 6.07 19.33 9.55
C GLU A 180 7.61 19.27 9.68
N LYS A 181 8.20 18.08 9.57
CA LYS A 181 9.66 17.85 9.68
C LYS A 181 10.36 17.76 8.34
N MET A 182 9.62 17.78 7.25
CA MET A 182 10.13 17.70 5.88
C MET A 182 10.33 19.09 5.29
#